data_17c84d7020254c98ceaf51f0fe3c85f0
#
_entry.id   17c84d7020254c98ceaf51f0fe3c85f0
#
_cell.length_a   1.000
_cell.length_b   1.000
_cell.length_c   1.000
_cell.angle_alpha   90.00
_cell.angle_beta   90.00
_cell.angle_gamma   90.00
#
_symmetry.space_group_name_H-M   'P 1'
#
loop_
_entity.id
_entity.type
_entity.pdbx_description
1 polymer ?
#
loop_
_entity_poly.entity_id
_entity_poly.type
_entity_poly.pdbx_seq_one_letter_code
_entity_poly.pdbx_strand_id
1 'polypeptide(L)'
;MDKTLEDHATASHGMSMAAPAPASTTEDDRAAIIRAYDLAGYRDSGELDDLAAFAAELCGTPIALVSVVEEETQQFLATVGVDVAHTPRDTSFCAHVMVGRAETMVVPDARSDVRFADYSLVKGPPHIRFYAGARLLSREGVPLGAICVISPEPRPQGLTAFQQRGLEVLATAVMGRLQDRRARLEHERAVEASEARVADSERRFRILADAMPQMVWSTLPDGFHDYYNARWYEFTGMPDGSTDGEGWNGMFHADDRDRAWALWRHSLTTGDPYQIEYRLRHRDGTYRWVLGRAMPIRDAEGNITRWFGTCTDIHEQKLTLEEREIVSQELSHRIKNIFAVISGLIAFAARSHPGFAGVASDLRDRITALGRAHDFVRPHSPQSKPKARQDSLHGLLGDLFEPYRGDEDRPRIVVTGHDVPVDDRSATPLALLFHELATNAAKYGALSVLTGQVALTVRRDGDMVTLHWQESGGPELNALPDRTGFGSQLVELSAVRQLGGAVRRDWQRDGLVVTIEVPLAAFSRAPGAGPYR
;
A
#
# COMPACT_ATOMS: atom_id res chain seq x y z
N MET A 1 -0.06 53.70 -42.19
CA MET A 1 -0.93 54.52 -41.29
C MET A 1 -0.48 54.11 -39.92
N ASP A 2 0.43 54.76 -39.44
CA ASP A 2 0.63 56.10 -38.89
C ASP A 2 0.44 56.11 -37.38
N LYS A 3 1.55 56.44 -36.69
CA LYS A 3 1.74 57.18 -35.46
C LYS A 3 1.38 56.49 -34.13
N THR A 4 2.17 56.56 -33.10
CA THR A 4 3.21 57.54 -32.64
C THR A 4 4.03 56.90 -31.51
N LEU A 5 5.33 57.15 -31.57
CA LEU A 5 6.28 57.09 -30.46
C LEU A 5 5.97 58.23 -29.47
N GLU A 6 5.95 57.95 -28.17
CA GLU A 6 6.25 58.98 -27.17
C GLU A 6 7.15 58.39 -26.05
N ASP A 7 8.28 59.03 -25.95
CA ASP A 7 9.30 58.97 -24.92
C ASP A 7 8.73 59.16 -23.48
N HIS A 8 9.20 58.32 -22.56
CA HIS A 8 9.44 58.77 -21.20
C HIS A 8 10.71 58.11 -20.64
N ALA A 9 11.77 58.90 -20.77
CA ALA A 9 12.98 58.70 -19.95
C ALA A 9 12.64 59.08 -18.50
N THR A 10 12.75 58.15 -17.57
CA THR A 10 12.85 58.44 -16.13
C THR A 10 14.02 57.75 -15.51
N ALA A 11 14.87 58.56 -14.99
CA ALA A 11 16.08 58.41 -14.21
C ALA A 11 16.18 57.11 -13.38
N SER A 12 17.23 56.33 -13.67
CA SER A 12 17.76 55.32 -12.76
C SER A 12 18.45 55.96 -11.58
N HIS A 13 17.78 56.04 -10.44
CA HIS A 13 18.45 56.25 -9.16
C HIS A 13 19.08 54.89 -8.76
N GLY A 14 20.38 54.81 -8.94
CA GLY A 14 21.20 53.74 -8.35
C GLY A 14 21.12 53.84 -6.82
N MET A 15 20.25 53.05 -6.22
CA MET A 15 20.37 52.72 -4.79
C MET A 15 21.50 51.68 -4.65
N SER A 16 22.69 52.22 -4.32
CA SER A 16 23.76 51.43 -3.70
C SER A 16 23.19 50.83 -2.41
N MET A 17 22.80 49.58 -2.45
CA MET A 17 22.57 48.79 -1.22
C MET A 17 23.94 48.60 -0.55
N ALA A 18 24.26 49.44 0.42
CA ALA A 18 25.32 49.13 1.40
C ALA A 18 24.97 47.78 2.01
N ALA A 19 25.94 46.86 1.94
CA ALA A 19 25.83 45.55 2.61
C ALA A 19 25.53 45.80 4.11
N PRO A 20 24.63 45.07 4.73
CA PRO A 20 24.36 45.19 6.16
C PRO A 20 25.67 44.99 6.92
N ALA A 21 25.94 45.89 7.89
CA ALA A 21 27.07 45.74 8.81
C ALA A 21 27.00 44.33 9.43
N PRO A 22 28.14 43.62 9.53
CA PRO A 22 28.13 42.29 10.11
C PRO A 22 27.59 42.38 11.53
N ALA A 23 26.58 41.55 11.83
CA ALA A 23 26.12 41.32 13.20
C ALA A 23 27.35 40.94 14.02
N SER A 24 27.46 41.41 15.26
CA SER A 24 28.60 41.10 16.15
C SER A 24 28.72 39.60 16.27
N THR A 25 29.62 38.99 15.49
CA THR A 25 29.92 37.56 15.51
C THR A 25 30.50 37.23 16.87
N THR A 26 29.90 36.35 17.60
CA THR A 26 30.39 35.87 18.88
C THR A 26 31.64 35.01 18.69
N GLU A 27 32.44 34.82 19.73
CA GLU A 27 33.60 33.95 19.68
C GLU A 27 33.19 32.49 19.38
N ASP A 28 31.99 32.07 19.88
CA ASP A 28 31.42 30.76 19.58
C ASP A 28 31.08 30.57 18.08
N ASP A 29 30.52 31.60 17.44
CA ASP A 29 30.27 31.58 16.00
C ASP A 29 31.56 31.47 15.19
N ARG A 30 32.58 32.22 15.60
CA ARG A 30 33.92 32.18 14.98
C ARG A 30 34.54 30.79 15.12
N ALA A 31 34.49 30.20 16.31
CA ALA A 31 34.98 28.85 16.57
C ALA A 31 34.26 27.80 15.72
N ALA A 32 32.92 27.95 15.54
CA ALA A 32 32.13 27.07 14.67
C ALA A 32 32.58 27.17 13.21
N ILE A 33 32.82 28.39 12.72
CA ILE A 33 33.32 28.62 11.36
C ILE A 33 34.73 28.02 11.19
N ILE A 34 35.66 28.20 12.13
CA ILE A 34 36.98 27.60 12.07
C ILE A 34 36.89 26.07 12.00
N ARG A 35 36.04 25.45 12.84
CA ARG A 35 35.84 24.00 12.81
C ARG A 35 35.32 23.49 11.46
N ALA A 36 34.52 24.30 10.76
CA ALA A 36 33.98 23.91 9.44
C ALA A 36 35.05 23.78 8.35
N TYR A 37 36.21 24.43 8.54
CA TYR A 37 37.34 24.32 7.61
C TYR A 37 38.18 23.05 7.84
N ASP A 38 38.00 22.34 8.97
CA ASP A 38 38.74 21.12 9.31
C ASP A 38 40.26 21.28 9.11
N LEU A 39 40.83 22.22 9.86
CA LEU A 39 42.23 22.65 9.69
C LEU A 39 43.27 21.64 10.23
N ALA A 40 42.82 20.58 10.91
CA ALA A 40 43.66 19.49 11.35
C ALA A 40 44.37 18.86 10.15
N GLY A 41 45.65 18.73 10.24
CA GLY A 41 46.51 18.19 9.17
C GLY A 41 46.69 19.11 7.94
N TYR A 42 46.17 20.35 7.96
CA TYR A 42 46.36 21.28 6.84
C TYR A 42 47.85 21.68 6.68
N ARG A 43 48.55 21.83 7.78
CA ARG A 43 49.98 22.13 7.80
C ARG A 43 50.81 21.04 7.07
N ASP A 44 50.44 19.78 7.29
CA ASP A 44 51.18 18.65 6.70
C ASP A 44 50.91 18.50 5.19
N SER A 45 49.88 19.15 4.66
CA SER A 45 49.53 19.11 3.22
C SER A 45 50.46 19.97 2.37
N GLY A 46 51.12 20.98 2.95
CA GLY A 46 51.95 21.93 2.21
C GLY A 46 51.22 22.86 1.24
N GLU A 47 49.86 22.81 1.23
CA GLU A 47 49.04 23.54 0.24
C GLU A 47 49.18 25.08 0.32
N LEU A 48 49.63 25.62 1.44
CA LEU A 48 49.82 27.08 1.65
C LEU A 48 51.26 27.51 1.69
N ASP A 49 52.23 26.59 1.61
CA ASP A 49 53.67 26.88 1.77
C ASP A 49 54.18 27.84 0.69
N ASP A 50 53.76 27.64 -0.56
CA ASP A 50 54.12 28.54 -1.67
C ASP A 50 53.59 29.97 -1.45
N LEU A 51 52.41 30.14 -0.85
CA LEU A 51 51.86 31.46 -0.56
C LEU A 51 52.60 32.14 0.56
N ALA A 52 53.01 31.40 1.59
CA ALA A 52 53.84 31.91 2.68
C ALA A 52 55.25 32.27 2.18
N ALA A 53 55.85 31.41 1.35
CA ALA A 53 57.15 31.66 0.74
C ALA A 53 57.14 32.92 -0.12
N PHE A 54 56.13 33.06 -0.98
CA PHE A 54 55.97 34.26 -1.80
C PHE A 54 55.73 35.52 -0.98
N ALA A 55 55.01 35.45 0.13
CA ALA A 55 54.85 36.59 1.05
C ALA A 55 56.19 37.05 1.63
N ALA A 56 57.05 36.10 2.03
CA ALA A 56 58.38 36.38 2.52
C ALA A 56 59.26 37.08 1.47
N GLU A 57 59.27 36.56 0.23
CA GLU A 57 60.03 37.13 -0.90
C GLU A 57 59.49 38.52 -1.28
N LEU A 58 58.19 38.68 -1.45
CA LEU A 58 57.51 39.92 -1.81
C LEU A 58 57.86 41.05 -0.84
N CYS A 59 57.87 40.73 0.43
CA CYS A 59 58.17 41.71 1.47
C CYS A 59 59.65 41.76 1.83
N GLY A 60 60.49 40.84 1.34
CA GLY A 60 61.94 40.73 1.69
C GLY A 60 62.09 40.53 3.18
N THR A 61 61.37 39.61 3.78
CA THR A 61 61.43 39.28 5.21
C THR A 61 61.89 37.83 5.42
N PRO A 62 62.63 37.51 6.50
CA PRO A 62 63.06 36.14 6.74
C PRO A 62 61.96 35.22 7.23
N ILE A 63 60.82 35.75 7.71
CA ILE A 63 59.74 34.97 8.30
C ILE A 63 58.42 35.38 7.65
N ALA A 64 57.65 34.38 7.25
CA ALA A 64 56.26 34.54 6.87
C ALA A 64 55.40 33.39 7.42
N LEU A 65 54.16 33.71 7.80
CA LEU A 65 53.23 32.76 8.43
C LEU A 65 51.83 32.91 7.85
N VAL A 66 51.16 31.80 7.65
CA VAL A 66 49.70 31.76 7.51
C VAL A 66 49.13 31.18 8.79
N SER A 67 48.31 31.94 9.47
CA SER A 67 47.80 31.55 10.78
C SER A 67 46.30 31.70 10.92
N VAL A 68 45.70 30.81 11.68
CA VAL A 68 44.33 30.92 12.20
C VAL A 68 44.41 31.08 13.71
N VAL A 69 43.66 32.03 14.24
CA VAL A 69 43.62 32.33 15.67
C VAL A 69 42.38 31.67 16.27
N GLU A 70 42.57 30.71 17.14
CA GLU A 70 41.52 30.05 17.92
C GLU A 70 41.29 30.76 19.26
N GLU A 71 40.53 30.16 20.16
CA GLU A 71 40.16 30.76 21.44
C GLU A 71 41.37 31.03 22.33
N GLU A 72 42.26 30.07 22.49
CA GLU A 72 43.46 30.16 23.35
C GLU A 72 44.78 30.16 22.57
N THR A 73 44.75 29.66 21.33
CA THR A 73 45.96 29.44 20.54
C THR A 73 45.88 30.10 19.16
N GLN A 74 47.01 30.34 18.58
CA GLN A 74 47.20 30.68 17.17
C GLN A 74 47.84 29.49 16.48
N GLN A 75 47.14 28.84 15.57
CA GLN A 75 47.63 27.73 14.76
C GLN A 75 48.31 28.24 13.49
N PHE A 76 49.43 27.68 13.13
CA PHE A 76 50.14 28.00 11.88
C PHE A 76 49.86 26.96 10.82
N LEU A 77 49.20 27.36 9.72
CA LEU A 77 48.86 26.51 8.58
C LEU A 77 50.04 26.40 7.58
N ALA A 78 50.89 27.44 7.50
CA ALA A 78 52.14 27.45 6.75
C ALA A 78 53.15 28.36 7.45
N THR A 79 54.43 27.98 7.39
CA THR A 79 55.50 28.69 8.05
C THR A 79 56.74 28.77 7.16
N VAL A 80 57.38 29.93 7.13
CA VAL A 80 58.70 30.15 6.50
C VAL A 80 59.63 30.79 7.54
N GLY A 81 60.83 30.27 7.64
CA GLY A 81 61.88 30.82 8.51
C GLY A 81 61.74 30.50 10.01
N VAL A 82 60.70 29.77 10.39
CA VAL A 82 60.49 29.27 11.76
C VAL A 82 59.80 27.90 11.71
N ASP A 83 60.15 27.05 12.67
CA ASP A 83 59.55 25.74 12.83
C ASP A 83 58.73 25.69 14.14
N VAL A 84 57.55 26.33 14.11
CA VAL A 84 56.62 26.40 15.25
C VAL A 84 55.21 26.05 14.74
N ALA A 85 54.51 25.17 15.43
CA ALA A 85 53.16 24.76 15.01
C ALA A 85 52.05 25.71 15.51
N HIS A 86 52.22 26.25 16.70
CA HIS A 86 51.26 27.14 17.34
C HIS A 86 51.94 28.06 18.37
N THR A 87 51.27 29.13 18.73
CA THR A 87 51.64 30.02 19.83
C THR A 87 50.42 30.39 20.66
N PRO A 88 50.58 30.85 21.92
CA PRO A 88 49.47 31.39 22.69
C PRO A 88 48.84 32.61 22.00
N ARG A 89 47.52 32.74 22.08
CA ARG A 89 46.77 33.86 21.48
C ARG A 89 47.12 35.22 22.11
N ASP A 90 47.37 35.25 23.40
CA ASP A 90 47.69 36.46 24.16
C ASP A 90 48.95 37.16 23.70
N THR A 91 49.88 36.42 23.08
CA THR A 91 51.11 36.95 22.49
C THR A 91 51.04 37.08 20.96
N SER A 92 49.86 36.95 20.39
CA SER A 92 49.64 36.93 18.94
C SER A 92 49.48 38.35 18.36
N PHE A 93 50.35 38.74 17.46
CA PHE A 93 50.17 39.92 16.60
C PHE A 93 48.95 39.76 15.66
N CYS A 94 48.70 38.54 15.16
CA CYS A 94 47.60 38.24 14.26
C CYS A 94 46.23 38.39 14.93
N ALA A 95 46.13 38.18 16.25
CA ALA A 95 44.92 38.47 17.00
C ALA A 95 44.54 39.96 16.93
N HIS A 96 45.51 40.86 16.91
CA HIS A 96 45.28 42.29 16.73
C HIS A 96 44.87 42.65 15.28
N VAL A 97 45.37 41.91 14.27
CA VAL A 97 44.93 42.10 12.87
C VAL A 97 43.45 41.82 12.75
N MET A 98 42.95 40.79 13.45
CA MET A 98 41.54 40.40 13.40
C MET A 98 40.59 41.48 13.95
N VAL A 99 40.98 42.14 15.03
CA VAL A 99 40.15 43.15 15.71
C VAL A 99 40.27 44.55 15.05
N GLY A 100 41.31 44.75 14.27
CA GLY A 100 41.60 46.03 13.58
C GLY A 100 40.53 46.35 12.52
N ARG A 101 40.39 47.67 12.20
CA ARG A 101 39.49 48.14 11.12
C ARG A 101 40.13 48.03 9.73
N ALA A 102 41.45 48.06 9.66
CA ALA A 102 42.19 47.93 8.40
C ALA A 102 42.34 46.49 7.96
N GLU A 103 42.40 46.24 6.65
CA GLU A 103 42.65 44.91 6.09
C GLU A 103 44.07 44.44 6.37
N THR A 104 45.03 45.37 6.44
CA THR A 104 46.43 45.09 6.76
C THR A 104 46.86 45.90 7.96
N MET A 105 47.50 45.26 8.93
CA MET A 105 48.18 45.91 10.05
C MET A 105 49.71 45.95 9.79
N VAL A 106 50.33 47.12 9.95
CA VAL A 106 51.76 47.28 9.83
C VAL A 106 52.32 47.85 11.14
N VAL A 107 53.35 47.19 11.69
CA VAL A 107 54.10 47.60 12.89
C VAL A 107 55.56 47.83 12.49
N PRO A 108 56.00 49.09 12.25
CA PRO A 108 57.35 49.40 11.78
C PRO A 108 58.45 49.04 12.76
N ASP A 109 58.23 49.23 14.07
CA ASP A 109 59.07 48.76 15.14
C ASP A 109 58.28 48.36 16.38
N ALA A 110 58.23 47.06 16.66
CA ALA A 110 57.43 46.52 17.74
C ALA A 110 57.87 46.99 19.14
N ARG A 111 59.11 47.45 19.30
CA ARG A 111 59.61 48.01 20.57
C ARG A 111 58.99 49.34 20.91
N SER A 112 58.60 50.11 19.90
CA SER A 112 57.95 51.43 20.04
C SER A 112 56.46 51.39 20.03
N ASP A 113 55.85 50.21 19.75
CA ASP A 113 54.40 50.03 19.72
C ASP A 113 53.91 49.56 21.10
N VAL A 114 53.06 50.38 21.73
CA VAL A 114 52.55 50.13 23.10
C VAL A 114 51.78 48.81 23.24
N ARG A 115 51.26 48.26 22.14
CA ARG A 115 50.55 46.99 22.13
C ARG A 115 51.47 45.77 22.25
N PHE A 116 52.72 45.90 21.75
CA PHE A 116 53.60 44.75 21.52
C PHE A 116 54.98 44.87 22.25
N ALA A 117 55.33 46.03 22.73
CA ALA A 117 56.65 46.28 23.34
C ALA A 117 57.00 45.30 24.47
N ASP A 118 56.01 44.82 25.20
CA ASP A 118 56.14 43.91 26.31
C ASP A 118 56.02 42.40 25.96
N TYR A 119 55.73 42.07 24.69
CA TYR A 119 55.59 40.69 24.28
C TYR A 119 56.86 39.90 24.38
N SER A 120 56.77 38.64 24.81
CA SER A 120 57.92 37.74 24.92
C SER A 120 58.65 37.58 23.59
N LEU A 121 57.93 37.55 22.46
CA LEU A 121 58.53 37.45 21.12
C LEU A 121 59.23 38.71 20.64
N VAL A 122 59.02 39.87 21.31
CA VAL A 122 59.73 41.11 21.07
C VAL A 122 60.93 41.20 21.98
N LYS A 123 60.85 40.84 23.25
CA LYS A 123 61.93 40.88 24.23
C LYS A 123 62.93 39.73 24.07
N GLY A 124 62.42 38.54 23.69
CA GLY A 124 63.19 37.31 23.48
C GLY A 124 63.17 36.85 22.02
N PRO A 125 63.75 35.70 21.71
CA PRO A 125 63.73 35.13 20.36
C PRO A 125 62.32 34.96 19.83
N PRO A 126 62.02 35.27 18.55
CA PRO A 126 62.90 35.66 17.46
C PRO A 126 63.25 37.17 17.41
N HIS A 127 62.98 37.92 18.46
CA HIS A 127 63.24 39.36 18.55
C HIS A 127 62.52 40.19 17.48
N ILE A 128 61.20 40.01 17.39
CA ILE A 128 60.38 40.69 16.40
C ILE A 128 60.55 42.20 16.51
N ARG A 129 60.87 42.83 15.37
CA ARG A 129 60.98 44.30 15.26
C ARG A 129 59.92 44.82 14.27
N PHE A 130 59.86 44.16 13.16
CA PHE A 130 58.91 44.51 12.13
C PHE A 130 57.86 43.41 12.00
N TYR A 131 56.56 43.80 11.88
CA TYR A 131 55.43 42.92 11.59
C TYR A 131 54.52 43.60 10.57
N ALA A 132 54.05 42.82 9.59
CA ALA A 132 52.96 43.21 8.76
C ALA A 132 52.06 41.99 8.49
N GLY A 133 50.72 42.16 8.62
CA GLY A 133 49.79 41.05 8.42
C GLY A 133 48.51 41.50 7.77
N ALA A 134 48.08 40.75 6.75
CA ALA A 134 46.79 40.90 6.07
C ALA A 134 45.77 39.90 6.63
N ARG A 135 44.59 40.37 6.90
CA ARG A 135 43.51 39.64 7.56
C ARG A 135 42.91 38.55 6.65
N LEU A 136 42.71 37.38 7.19
CA LEU A 136 41.97 36.28 6.55
C LEU A 136 40.49 36.37 6.92
N LEU A 137 39.64 36.67 5.93
CA LEU A 137 38.20 36.79 6.10
C LEU A 137 37.49 35.58 5.51
N SER A 138 36.65 34.95 6.32
CA SER A 138 35.77 33.89 5.82
C SER A 138 34.74 34.45 4.84
N ARG A 139 34.00 33.56 4.14
CA ARG A 139 32.89 33.92 3.24
C ARG A 139 31.77 34.65 4.01
N GLU A 140 31.61 34.34 5.27
CA GLU A 140 30.68 34.95 6.20
C GLU A 140 31.11 36.34 6.70
N GLY A 141 32.29 36.80 6.27
CA GLY A 141 32.87 38.07 6.69
C GLY A 141 33.54 38.04 8.07
N VAL A 142 33.80 36.86 8.61
CA VAL A 142 34.39 36.65 9.94
C VAL A 142 35.90 36.56 9.84
N PRO A 143 36.68 37.33 10.62
CA PRO A 143 38.13 37.25 10.64
C PRO A 143 38.57 35.95 11.33
N LEU A 144 39.39 35.16 10.65
CA LEU A 144 39.88 33.87 11.13
C LEU A 144 41.33 33.94 11.60
N GLY A 145 42.14 34.83 11.02
CA GLY A 145 43.56 34.93 11.27
C GLY A 145 44.22 35.91 10.33
N ALA A 146 45.47 35.65 9.99
CA ALA A 146 46.25 36.50 9.09
C ALA A 146 47.32 35.72 8.31
N ILE A 147 47.63 36.17 7.09
CA ILE A 147 48.94 35.94 6.49
C ILE A 147 49.84 37.10 6.89
N CYS A 148 50.99 36.81 7.44
CA CYS A 148 51.89 37.86 7.97
C CYS A 148 53.34 37.59 7.65
N VAL A 149 54.10 38.68 7.67
CA VAL A 149 55.56 38.71 7.48
C VAL A 149 56.21 39.38 8.68
N ILE A 150 57.34 38.87 9.08
CA ILE A 150 58.03 39.24 10.29
C ILE A 150 59.56 39.44 10.02
N SER A 151 60.18 40.47 10.65
CA SER A 151 61.60 40.65 10.58
C SER A 151 62.18 41.00 11.98
N PRO A 152 63.39 40.50 12.33
CA PRO A 152 64.14 40.93 13.50
C PRO A 152 64.74 42.30 13.31
N GLU A 153 64.62 42.93 12.13
CA GLU A 153 65.05 44.28 11.84
C GLU A 153 63.83 45.23 11.71
N PRO A 154 63.89 46.46 12.30
CA PRO A 154 62.86 47.42 12.19
C PRO A 154 62.80 47.98 10.77
N ARG A 155 61.58 48.36 10.31
CA ARG A 155 61.29 49.02 9.03
C ARG A 155 60.56 50.34 9.24
N PRO A 156 61.25 51.44 9.47
CA PRO A 156 60.57 52.73 9.77
C PRO A 156 59.61 53.20 8.70
N GLN A 157 59.85 52.83 7.44
CA GLN A 157 58.98 53.20 6.33
C GLN A 157 57.79 52.22 6.12
N GLY A 158 57.73 51.11 6.89
CA GLY A 158 56.72 50.11 6.78
C GLY A 158 56.80 49.32 5.47
N LEU A 159 55.63 48.96 4.90
CA LEU A 159 55.48 48.33 3.58
C LEU A 159 55.24 49.40 2.50
N THR A 160 55.74 49.14 1.30
CA THR A 160 55.26 49.87 0.12
C THR A 160 53.81 49.53 -0.21
N ALA A 161 53.14 50.42 -0.95
CA ALA A 161 51.75 50.16 -1.39
C ALA A 161 51.64 48.88 -2.24
N PHE A 162 52.68 48.49 -2.97
CA PHE A 162 52.75 47.27 -3.74
C PHE A 162 52.80 46.03 -2.82
N GLN A 163 53.64 46.05 -1.82
CA GLN A 163 53.82 44.96 -0.84
C GLN A 163 52.55 44.78 -0.01
N GLN A 164 51.90 45.86 0.42
CA GLN A 164 50.65 45.80 1.17
C GLN A 164 49.54 45.17 0.33
N ARG A 165 49.33 45.62 -0.90
CA ARG A 165 48.35 45.07 -1.82
C ARG A 165 48.67 43.60 -2.13
N GLY A 166 49.94 43.24 -2.28
CA GLY A 166 50.37 41.86 -2.48
C GLY A 166 49.97 40.95 -1.32
N LEU A 167 50.14 41.39 -0.05
CA LEU A 167 49.71 40.64 1.12
C LEU A 167 48.16 40.49 1.16
N GLU A 168 47.41 41.49 0.76
CA GLU A 168 45.92 41.44 0.69
C GLU A 168 45.47 40.45 -0.39
N VAL A 169 46.14 40.41 -1.54
CA VAL A 169 45.88 39.42 -2.60
C VAL A 169 46.20 38.01 -2.11
N LEU A 170 47.32 37.84 -1.42
CA LEU A 170 47.72 36.56 -0.84
C LEU A 170 46.72 36.09 0.24
N ALA A 171 46.22 37.02 1.08
CA ALA A 171 45.18 36.71 2.06
C ALA A 171 43.92 36.17 1.36
N THR A 172 43.52 36.80 0.25
CA THR A 172 42.40 36.32 -0.57
C THR A 172 42.67 34.93 -1.18
N ALA A 173 43.89 34.68 -1.67
CA ALA A 173 44.29 33.39 -2.22
C ALA A 173 44.32 32.28 -1.16
N VAL A 174 44.82 32.58 0.05
CA VAL A 174 44.75 31.65 1.20
C VAL A 174 43.29 31.29 1.50
N MET A 175 42.43 32.28 1.61
CA MET A 175 41.01 32.02 1.89
C MET A 175 40.33 31.24 0.76
N GLY A 176 40.70 31.47 -0.49
CA GLY A 176 40.22 30.68 -1.62
C GLY A 176 40.53 29.19 -1.45
N ARG A 177 41.81 28.86 -1.16
CA ARG A 177 42.21 27.46 -0.93
C ARG A 177 41.51 26.82 0.27
N LEU A 178 41.33 27.57 1.37
CA LEU A 178 40.61 27.08 2.54
C LEU A 178 39.11 26.81 2.19
N GLN A 179 38.50 27.69 1.43
CA GLN A 179 37.11 27.54 0.98
C GLN A 179 36.92 26.33 0.06
N ASP A 180 37.84 26.14 -0.89
CA ASP A 180 37.81 25.00 -1.81
C ASP A 180 37.92 23.67 -1.06
N ARG A 181 38.78 23.61 -0.05
CA ARG A 181 38.92 22.43 0.82
C ARG A 181 37.62 22.17 1.59
N ARG A 182 37.05 23.19 2.24
CA ARG A 182 35.77 23.08 2.94
C ARG A 182 34.68 22.56 2.04
N ALA A 183 34.54 23.13 0.82
CA ALA A 183 33.55 22.71 -0.14
C ALA A 183 33.70 21.24 -0.59
N ARG A 184 34.95 20.78 -0.77
CA ARG A 184 35.23 19.36 -1.07
C ARG A 184 34.78 18.45 0.06
N LEU A 185 35.17 18.76 1.31
CA LEU A 185 34.78 17.95 2.47
C LEU A 185 33.26 17.92 2.70
N GLU A 186 32.61 19.04 2.50
CA GLU A 186 31.13 19.12 2.57
C GLU A 186 30.46 18.25 1.48
N HIS A 187 31.00 18.26 0.26
CA HIS A 187 30.52 17.43 -0.84
C HIS A 187 30.72 15.94 -0.57
N GLU A 188 31.90 15.53 -0.14
CA GLU A 188 32.22 14.14 0.21
C GLU A 188 31.26 13.60 1.28
N ARG A 189 31.08 14.36 2.37
CA ARG A 189 30.12 14.01 3.45
C ARG A 189 28.68 13.91 2.95
N ALA A 190 28.27 14.78 2.02
CA ALA A 190 26.93 14.75 1.44
C ALA A 190 26.72 13.50 0.56
N VAL A 191 27.74 13.10 -0.21
CA VAL A 191 27.71 11.87 -1.02
C VAL A 191 27.62 10.64 -0.12
N GLU A 192 28.53 10.53 0.87
CA GLU A 192 28.51 9.41 1.83
C GLU A 192 27.17 9.29 2.57
N ALA A 193 26.62 10.43 3.03
CA ALA A 193 25.31 10.44 3.69
C ALA A 193 24.17 10.03 2.75
N SER A 194 24.27 10.36 1.45
CA SER A 194 23.30 9.94 0.44
C SER A 194 23.37 8.44 0.17
N GLU A 195 24.57 7.90 -0.01
CA GLU A 195 24.80 6.47 -0.22
C GLU A 195 24.34 5.64 0.99
N ALA A 196 24.66 6.11 2.20
CA ALA A 196 24.20 5.45 3.43
C ALA A 196 22.68 5.41 3.55
N ARG A 197 21.98 6.48 3.13
CA ARG A 197 20.49 6.52 3.12
C ARG A 197 19.91 5.55 2.11
N VAL A 198 20.48 5.46 0.90
CA VAL A 198 20.05 4.51 -0.12
C VAL A 198 20.23 3.07 0.40
N ALA A 199 21.41 2.74 0.91
CA ALA A 199 21.71 1.42 1.46
C ALA A 199 20.78 1.04 2.65
N ASP A 200 20.47 1.99 3.53
CA ASP A 200 19.52 1.76 4.64
C ASP A 200 18.09 1.52 4.13
N SER A 201 17.64 2.30 3.13
CA SER A 201 16.33 2.12 2.50
C SER A 201 16.19 0.75 1.82
N GLU A 202 17.20 0.33 1.06
CA GLU A 202 17.22 -1.00 0.42
C GLU A 202 17.21 -2.14 1.45
N ARG A 203 17.97 -1.98 2.53
CA ARG A 203 18.01 -2.96 3.62
C ARG A 203 16.65 -3.08 4.29
N ARG A 204 16.01 -1.96 4.61
CA ARG A 204 14.66 -1.95 5.21
C ARG A 204 13.62 -2.59 4.29
N PHE A 205 13.65 -2.26 3.00
CA PHE A 205 12.77 -2.89 2.02
C PHE A 205 12.94 -4.42 2.02
N ARG A 206 14.18 -4.91 1.96
CA ARG A 206 14.48 -6.35 1.94
C ARG A 206 13.99 -7.04 3.22
N ILE A 207 14.27 -6.46 4.39
CA ILE A 207 13.79 -7.01 5.67
C ILE A 207 12.26 -7.09 5.71
N LEU A 208 11.56 -6.05 5.25
CA LEU A 208 10.09 -6.03 5.21
C LEU A 208 9.54 -7.08 4.25
N ALA A 209 10.10 -7.19 3.06
CA ALA A 209 9.68 -8.16 2.05
C ALA A 209 9.91 -9.61 2.54
N ASP A 210 11.05 -9.90 3.19
CA ASP A 210 11.38 -11.22 3.71
C ASP A 210 10.56 -11.60 4.95
N ALA A 211 10.13 -10.61 5.74
CA ALA A 211 9.25 -10.82 6.90
C ALA A 211 7.79 -11.14 6.51
N MET A 212 7.39 -10.85 5.27
CA MET A 212 6.04 -11.18 4.78
C MET A 212 5.87 -12.69 4.63
N PRO A 213 4.72 -13.26 5.03
CA PRO A 213 4.47 -14.70 4.84
C PRO A 213 4.23 -15.09 3.38
N GLN A 214 4.13 -14.13 2.49
CA GLN A 214 3.89 -14.31 1.06
C GLN A 214 5.19 -14.25 0.26
N MET A 215 5.24 -14.96 -0.85
CA MET A 215 6.26 -14.77 -1.86
C MET A 215 6.04 -13.41 -2.53
N VAL A 216 7.04 -12.55 -2.47
CA VAL A 216 6.99 -11.19 -3.05
C VAL A 216 7.95 -11.14 -4.23
N TRP A 217 7.54 -10.49 -5.31
CA TRP A 217 8.34 -10.31 -6.50
C TRP A 217 8.10 -8.95 -7.15
N SER A 218 9.06 -8.49 -7.94
CA SER A 218 8.89 -7.31 -8.77
C SER A 218 9.42 -7.52 -10.16
N THR A 219 8.92 -6.70 -11.11
CA THR A 219 9.42 -6.67 -12.47
C THR A 219 9.63 -5.23 -12.95
N LEU A 220 10.45 -5.10 -13.98
CA LEU A 220 10.50 -3.91 -14.81
C LEU A 220 9.18 -3.75 -15.59
N PRO A 221 8.95 -2.59 -16.26
CA PRO A 221 7.72 -2.34 -17.02
C PRO A 221 7.44 -3.36 -18.13
N ASP A 222 8.49 -3.94 -18.71
CA ASP A 222 8.42 -4.97 -19.76
C ASP A 222 8.10 -6.38 -19.25
N GLY A 223 8.04 -6.56 -17.92
CA GLY A 223 7.78 -7.85 -17.27
C GLY A 223 9.04 -8.64 -16.92
N PHE A 224 10.25 -8.08 -17.11
CA PHE A 224 11.49 -8.71 -16.67
C PHE A 224 11.52 -8.75 -15.13
N HIS A 225 11.53 -9.97 -14.55
CA HIS A 225 11.59 -10.17 -13.09
C HIS A 225 13.00 -9.86 -12.58
N ASP A 226 13.11 -8.92 -11.66
CA ASP A 226 14.37 -8.42 -11.12
C ASP A 226 14.50 -8.56 -9.61
N TYR A 227 13.46 -9.04 -8.94
CA TYR A 227 13.47 -9.25 -7.50
C TYR A 227 12.51 -10.35 -7.06
N TYR A 228 12.98 -11.18 -6.15
CA TYR A 228 12.18 -12.11 -5.35
C TYR A 228 12.65 -12.07 -3.90
N ASN A 229 11.70 -12.17 -2.95
CA ASN A 229 12.03 -12.27 -1.53
C ASN A 229 12.47 -13.69 -1.13
N ALA A 230 13.01 -13.84 0.08
CA ALA A 230 13.47 -15.14 0.61
C ALA A 230 12.37 -16.23 0.58
N ARG A 231 11.09 -15.84 0.77
CA ARG A 231 9.96 -16.77 0.75
C ARG A 231 9.75 -17.47 -0.60
N TRP A 232 10.04 -16.80 -1.70
CA TRP A 232 10.02 -17.42 -3.02
C TRP A 232 11.02 -18.55 -3.12
N TYR A 233 12.25 -18.33 -2.70
CA TYR A 233 13.32 -19.34 -2.76
C TYR A 233 13.08 -20.46 -1.75
N GLU A 234 12.57 -20.17 -0.57
CA GLU A 234 12.15 -21.19 0.42
C GLU A 234 11.02 -22.09 -0.12
N PHE A 235 10.06 -21.54 -0.84
CA PHE A 235 8.94 -22.27 -1.42
C PHE A 235 9.37 -23.11 -2.62
N THR A 236 10.10 -22.52 -3.56
CA THR A 236 10.47 -23.17 -4.83
C THR A 236 11.69 -24.08 -4.70
N GLY A 237 12.55 -23.84 -3.70
CA GLY A 237 13.84 -24.54 -3.55
C GLY A 237 14.88 -24.12 -4.58
N MET A 238 14.64 -23.04 -5.32
CA MET A 238 15.58 -22.53 -6.32
C MET A 238 16.70 -21.73 -5.65
N PRO A 239 17.91 -21.69 -6.21
CA PRO A 239 18.96 -20.78 -5.73
C PRO A 239 18.58 -19.32 -5.92
N ASP A 240 19.06 -18.45 -5.02
CA ASP A 240 18.85 -17.00 -5.12
C ASP A 240 19.30 -16.46 -6.49
N GLY A 241 18.47 -15.60 -7.11
CA GLY A 241 18.72 -14.99 -8.41
C GLY A 241 18.55 -15.92 -9.62
N SER A 242 18.34 -17.21 -9.43
CA SER A 242 18.22 -18.17 -10.55
C SER A 242 16.87 -18.09 -11.29
N THR A 243 15.91 -17.39 -10.75
CA THR A 243 14.57 -17.21 -11.31
C THR A 243 14.35 -15.81 -11.90
N ASP A 244 15.38 -14.98 -11.94
CA ASP A 244 15.33 -13.65 -12.55
C ASP A 244 15.06 -13.74 -14.07
N GLY A 245 14.51 -12.67 -14.63
CA GLY A 245 14.08 -12.64 -16.02
C GLY A 245 12.99 -13.66 -16.31
N GLU A 246 13.23 -14.62 -17.16
CA GLU A 246 12.31 -15.71 -17.51
C GLU A 246 12.55 -17.01 -16.75
N GLY A 247 13.51 -17.06 -15.82
CA GLY A 247 13.88 -18.27 -15.09
C GLY A 247 12.72 -18.90 -14.27
N TRP A 248 11.75 -18.10 -13.88
CA TRP A 248 10.53 -18.50 -13.18
C TRP A 248 9.55 -19.33 -14.05
N ASN A 249 9.64 -19.22 -15.38
CA ASN A 249 8.67 -19.83 -16.31
C ASN A 249 8.58 -21.36 -16.21
N GLY A 250 9.70 -22.02 -15.89
CA GLY A 250 9.74 -23.47 -15.67
C GLY A 250 9.05 -23.96 -14.39
N MET A 251 8.58 -23.05 -13.52
CA MET A 251 7.97 -23.39 -12.24
C MET A 251 6.45 -23.64 -12.33
N PHE A 252 5.80 -23.21 -13.42
CA PHE A 252 4.37 -23.41 -13.63
C PHE A 252 4.04 -24.85 -14.03
N HIS A 253 2.87 -25.30 -13.59
CA HIS A 253 2.28 -26.52 -14.16
C HIS A 253 1.98 -26.31 -15.65
N ALA A 254 2.20 -27.34 -16.47
CA ALA A 254 2.08 -27.24 -17.92
C ALA A 254 0.70 -26.69 -18.37
N ASP A 255 -0.39 -27.19 -17.75
CA ASP A 255 -1.76 -26.78 -18.11
C ASP A 255 -2.08 -25.31 -17.77
N ASP A 256 -1.36 -24.71 -16.81
CA ASP A 256 -1.66 -23.35 -16.32
C ASP A 256 -0.81 -22.29 -17.02
N ARG A 257 0.29 -22.68 -17.66
CA ARG A 257 1.30 -21.79 -18.24
C ARG A 257 0.73 -20.83 -19.27
N ASP A 258 0.03 -21.35 -20.28
CA ASP A 258 -0.47 -20.52 -21.39
C ASP A 258 -1.49 -19.49 -20.90
N ARG A 259 -2.36 -19.89 -19.96
CA ARG A 259 -3.35 -19.01 -19.34
C ARG A 259 -2.67 -17.94 -18.48
N ALA A 260 -1.65 -18.28 -17.71
CA ALA A 260 -0.91 -17.33 -16.90
C ALA A 260 -0.18 -16.30 -17.77
N TRP A 261 0.47 -16.74 -18.85
CA TRP A 261 1.13 -15.85 -19.81
C TRP A 261 0.16 -14.94 -20.56
N ALA A 262 -1.00 -15.45 -20.95
CA ALA A 262 -2.00 -14.62 -21.65
C ALA A 262 -2.48 -13.47 -20.76
N LEU A 263 -2.79 -13.76 -19.49
CA LEU A 263 -3.20 -12.73 -18.52
C LEU A 263 -2.06 -11.77 -18.19
N TRP A 264 -0.83 -12.27 -18.02
CA TRP A 264 0.31 -11.41 -17.71
C TRP A 264 0.60 -10.43 -18.84
N ARG A 265 0.63 -10.90 -20.09
CA ARG A 265 0.79 -10.03 -21.28
C ARG A 265 -0.34 -9.00 -21.41
N HIS A 266 -1.58 -9.38 -21.08
CA HIS A 266 -2.67 -8.42 -21.04
C HIS A 266 -2.40 -7.32 -20.02
N SER A 267 -2.04 -7.67 -18.77
CA SER A 267 -1.71 -6.71 -17.73
C SER A 267 -0.55 -5.80 -18.12
N LEU A 268 0.54 -6.34 -18.68
CA LEU A 268 1.68 -5.54 -19.16
C LEU A 268 1.26 -4.51 -20.23
N THR A 269 0.30 -4.87 -21.10
CA THR A 269 -0.13 -4.01 -22.22
C THR A 269 -1.13 -2.94 -21.76
N THR A 270 -2.07 -3.30 -20.87
CA THR A 270 -3.18 -2.41 -20.46
C THR A 270 -2.89 -1.65 -19.18
N GLY A 271 -2.01 -2.20 -18.32
CA GLY A 271 -1.80 -1.71 -16.96
C GLY A 271 -2.90 -2.12 -15.98
N ASP A 272 -3.74 -3.09 -16.36
CA ASP A 272 -4.74 -3.67 -15.47
C ASP A 272 -4.07 -4.55 -14.40
N PRO A 273 -4.64 -4.64 -13.19
CA PRO A 273 -4.15 -5.53 -12.15
C PRO A 273 -4.11 -6.99 -12.61
N TYR A 274 -3.01 -7.69 -12.33
CA TYR A 274 -2.89 -9.12 -12.58
C TYR A 274 -3.45 -9.92 -11.41
N GLN A 275 -4.31 -10.90 -11.68
CA GLN A 275 -4.78 -11.84 -10.68
C GLN A 275 -5.10 -13.18 -11.31
N ILE A 276 -4.52 -14.26 -10.77
CA ILE A 276 -4.71 -15.61 -11.26
C ILE A 276 -4.42 -16.65 -10.18
N GLU A 277 -5.18 -17.75 -10.18
CA GLU A 277 -4.84 -18.97 -9.45
C GLU A 277 -4.18 -19.96 -10.42
N TYR A 278 -3.03 -20.50 -10.03
CA TYR A 278 -2.26 -21.47 -10.82
C TYR A 278 -1.46 -22.39 -9.92
N ARG A 279 -0.97 -23.49 -10.49
CA ARG A 279 -0.13 -24.46 -9.79
C ARG A 279 1.35 -24.12 -10.00
N LEU A 280 2.06 -23.92 -8.90
CA LEU A 280 3.48 -23.61 -8.86
C LEU A 280 4.23 -24.80 -8.24
N ARG A 281 5.40 -25.13 -8.77
CA ARG A 281 6.23 -26.22 -8.28
C ARG A 281 6.86 -25.85 -6.94
N HIS A 282 6.57 -26.64 -5.92
CA HIS A 282 7.16 -26.55 -4.60
C HIS A 282 8.49 -27.30 -4.53
N ARG A 283 9.34 -26.96 -3.55
CA ARG A 283 10.68 -27.57 -3.33
C ARG A 283 10.69 -29.09 -3.18
N ASP A 284 9.58 -29.69 -2.75
CA ASP A 284 9.42 -31.15 -2.64
C ASP A 284 9.09 -31.82 -3.98
N GLY A 285 9.02 -31.07 -5.07
CA GLY A 285 8.67 -31.52 -6.41
C GLY A 285 7.18 -31.58 -6.70
N THR A 286 6.30 -31.38 -5.72
CA THR A 286 4.85 -31.35 -5.93
C THR A 286 4.42 -29.98 -6.48
N TYR A 287 3.22 -29.95 -7.07
CA TYR A 287 2.58 -28.70 -7.49
C TYR A 287 1.57 -28.26 -6.45
N ARG A 288 1.67 -26.99 -6.02
CA ARG A 288 0.75 -26.38 -5.07
C ARG A 288 -0.01 -25.23 -5.70
N TRP A 289 -1.27 -25.08 -5.33
CA TRP A 289 -2.08 -23.94 -5.75
C TRP A 289 -1.56 -22.66 -5.11
N VAL A 290 -1.31 -21.66 -5.94
CA VAL A 290 -0.96 -20.30 -5.51
C VAL A 290 -1.88 -19.29 -6.14
N LEU A 291 -2.14 -18.20 -5.42
CA LEU A 291 -2.83 -17.02 -5.91
C LEU A 291 -1.77 -15.97 -6.25
N GLY A 292 -1.52 -15.75 -7.54
CA GLY A 292 -0.67 -14.68 -8.04
C GLY A 292 -1.46 -13.39 -8.20
N ARG A 293 -0.92 -12.29 -7.67
CA ARG A 293 -1.45 -10.93 -7.82
C ARG A 293 -0.33 -9.96 -8.10
N ALA A 294 -0.56 -8.98 -8.98
CA ALA A 294 0.36 -7.87 -9.19
C ALA A 294 -0.38 -6.58 -9.53
N MET A 295 0.27 -5.47 -9.18
CA MET A 295 -0.19 -4.13 -9.47
C MET A 295 0.94 -3.28 -10.07
N PRO A 296 0.64 -2.39 -11.04
CA PRO A 296 1.63 -1.49 -11.60
C PRO A 296 1.89 -0.32 -10.66
N ILE A 297 3.16 0.09 -10.56
CA ILE A 297 3.56 1.36 -9.96
C ILE A 297 3.77 2.35 -11.11
N ARG A 298 3.23 3.56 -10.94
CA ARG A 298 3.27 4.62 -11.94
C ARG A 298 4.01 5.84 -11.42
N ASP A 299 4.69 6.53 -12.32
CA ASP A 299 5.26 7.86 -12.05
C ASP A 299 4.16 8.95 -12.00
N ALA A 300 4.59 10.20 -11.81
CA ALA A 300 3.69 11.35 -11.77
C ALA A 300 2.99 11.63 -13.12
N GLU A 301 3.57 11.18 -14.21
CA GLU A 301 3.08 11.28 -15.58
C GLU A 301 2.14 10.12 -15.97
N GLY A 302 1.98 9.10 -15.08
CA GLY A 302 1.11 7.95 -15.27
C GLY A 302 1.76 6.76 -15.98
N ASN A 303 3.05 6.82 -16.33
CA ASN A 303 3.77 5.71 -16.96
C ASN A 303 4.08 4.63 -15.93
N ILE A 304 3.97 3.37 -16.33
CA ILE A 304 4.34 2.25 -15.49
C ILE A 304 5.87 2.22 -15.36
N THR A 305 6.35 2.33 -14.12
CA THR A 305 7.78 2.26 -13.80
C THR A 305 8.19 0.88 -13.31
N ARG A 306 7.26 0.13 -12.70
CA ARG A 306 7.52 -1.20 -12.13
C ARG A 306 6.21 -1.93 -11.87
N TRP A 307 6.28 -3.26 -11.76
CA TRP A 307 5.21 -4.07 -11.20
C TRP A 307 5.66 -4.68 -9.88
N PHE A 308 4.75 -4.70 -8.91
CA PHE A 308 4.92 -5.47 -7.68
C PHE A 308 3.84 -6.53 -7.58
N GLY A 309 4.25 -7.73 -7.21
CA GLY A 309 3.35 -8.85 -7.09
C GLY A 309 3.64 -9.75 -5.89
N THR A 310 2.65 -10.57 -5.57
CA THR A 310 2.72 -11.59 -4.54
C THR A 310 2.19 -12.92 -5.07
N CYS A 311 2.77 -14.02 -4.59
CA CYS A 311 2.19 -15.35 -4.72
C CYS A 311 1.85 -15.88 -3.32
N THR A 312 0.58 -16.17 -3.09
CA THR A 312 0.09 -16.71 -1.81
C THR A 312 -0.19 -18.19 -1.98
N ASP A 313 0.40 -19.03 -1.13
CA ASP A 313 0.04 -20.47 -1.09
C ASP A 313 -1.40 -20.61 -0.59
N ILE A 314 -2.27 -21.15 -1.44
CA ILE A 314 -3.68 -21.42 -1.16
C ILE A 314 -4.01 -22.92 -1.23
N HIS A 315 -2.99 -23.77 -1.22
CA HIS A 315 -3.16 -25.20 -1.46
C HIS A 315 -4.00 -25.88 -0.40
N GLU A 316 -3.71 -25.65 0.87
CA GLU A 316 -4.51 -26.19 1.98
C GLU A 316 -5.94 -25.67 1.97
N GLN A 317 -6.12 -24.39 1.61
CA GLN A 317 -7.45 -23.80 1.46
C GLN A 317 -8.24 -24.48 0.35
N LYS A 318 -7.61 -24.76 -0.80
CA LYS A 318 -8.24 -25.48 -1.91
C LYS A 318 -8.61 -26.91 -1.52
N LEU A 319 -7.70 -27.65 -0.90
CA LEU A 319 -8.00 -29.00 -0.42
C LEU A 319 -9.15 -29.04 0.57
N THR A 320 -9.18 -28.10 1.52
CA THR A 320 -10.28 -28.01 2.50
C THR A 320 -11.63 -27.72 1.82
N LEU A 321 -11.63 -26.88 0.78
CA LEU A 321 -12.86 -26.60 0.01
C LEU A 321 -13.31 -27.83 -0.78
N GLU A 322 -12.39 -28.54 -1.43
CA GLU A 322 -12.66 -29.78 -2.16
C GLU A 322 -13.19 -30.88 -1.23
N GLU A 323 -12.57 -31.08 -0.07
CA GLU A 323 -13.05 -32.04 0.94
C GLU A 323 -14.48 -31.71 1.41
N ARG A 324 -14.76 -30.43 1.71
CA ARG A 324 -16.10 -29.99 2.09
C ARG A 324 -17.12 -30.24 0.99
N GLU A 325 -16.74 -30.06 -0.26
CA GLU A 325 -17.60 -30.31 -1.39
C GLU A 325 -17.92 -31.80 -1.53
N ILE A 326 -16.90 -32.66 -1.41
CA ILE A 326 -17.06 -34.13 -1.44
C ILE A 326 -18.02 -34.59 -0.32
N VAL A 327 -17.80 -34.12 0.92
CA VAL A 327 -18.67 -34.45 2.06
C VAL A 327 -20.09 -33.97 1.83
N SER A 328 -20.29 -32.77 1.31
CA SER A 328 -21.61 -32.23 0.99
C SER A 328 -22.33 -33.06 -0.08
N GLN A 329 -21.58 -33.51 -1.11
CA GLN A 329 -22.13 -34.38 -2.15
C GLN A 329 -22.54 -35.75 -1.58
N GLU A 330 -21.69 -36.36 -0.76
CA GLU A 330 -22.01 -37.66 -0.15
C GLU A 330 -23.22 -37.56 0.79
N LEU A 331 -23.30 -36.49 1.59
CA LEU A 331 -24.45 -36.24 2.47
C LEU A 331 -25.74 -36.14 1.65
N SER A 332 -25.74 -35.40 0.54
CA SER A 332 -26.91 -35.27 -0.35
C SER A 332 -27.33 -36.61 -0.94
N HIS A 333 -26.37 -37.44 -1.38
CA HIS A 333 -26.66 -38.79 -1.84
C HIS A 333 -27.28 -39.68 -0.76
N ARG A 334 -26.79 -39.60 0.47
CA ARG A 334 -27.33 -40.34 1.61
C ARG A 334 -28.77 -39.91 1.94
N ILE A 335 -29.05 -38.61 1.92
CA ILE A 335 -30.43 -38.08 2.15
C ILE A 335 -31.38 -38.59 1.09
N LYS A 336 -31.01 -38.61 -0.20
CA LYS A 336 -31.82 -39.20 -1.28
C LYS A 336 -32.11 -40.69 -1.06
N ASN A 337 -31.09 -41.43 -0.63
CA ASN A 337 -31.26 -42.87 -0.31
C ASN A 337 -32.24 -43.07 0.86
N ILE A 338 -32.17 -42.23 1.90
CA ILE A 338 -33.07 -42.26 3.03
C ILE A 338 -34.53 -42.00 2.54
N PHE A 339 -34.75 -40.98 1.71
CA PHE A 339 -36.08 -40.71 1.13
C PHE A 339 -36.59 -41.87 0.29
N ALA A 340 -35.74 -42.53 -0.50
CA ALA A 340 -36.10 -43.69 -1.28
C ALA A 340 -36.50 -44.89 -0.39
N VAL A 341 -35.75 -45.16 0.68
CA VAL A 341 -36.04 -46.21 1.64
C VAL A 341 -37.38 -45.93 2.36
N ILE A 342 -37.59 -44.72 2.86
CA ILE A 342 -38.85 -44.35 3.53
C ILE A 342 -40.03 -44.48 2.57
N SER A 343 -39.91 -44.03 1.33
CA SER A 343 -40.94 -44.20 0.30
C SER A 343 -41.22 -45.65 0.01
N GLY A 344 -40.21 -46.50 -0.03
CA GLY A 344 -40.32 -47.97 -0.18
C GLY A 344 -41.07 -48.63 0.99
N LEU A 345 -40.75 -48.24 2.23
CA LEU A 345 -41.42 -48.73 3.44
C LEU A 345 -42.91 -48.35 3.46
N ILE A 346 -43.22 -47.13 3.08
CA ILE A 346 -44.59 -46.63 2.99
C ILE A 346 -45.37 -47.41 1.90
N ALA A 347 -44.76 -47.65 0.74
CA ALA A 347 -45.36 -48.45 -0.33
C ALA A 347 -45.57 -49.90 0.08
N PHE A 348 -44.67 -50.49 0.85
CA PHE A 348 -44.83 -51.85 1.40
C PHE A 348 -45.98 -51.92 2.42
N ALA A 349 -46.08 -50.95 3.36
CA ALA A 349 -47.14 -50.86 4.32
C ALA A 349 -48.52 -50.72 3.64
N ALA A 350 -48.60 -49.92 2.57
CA ALA A 350 -49.83 -49.73 1.79
C ALA A 350 -50.32 -51.03 1.12
N ARG A 351 -49.41 -51.86 0.65
CA ARG A 351 -49.74 -53.16 0.05
C ARG A 351 -50.27 -54.15 1.10
N SER A 352 -49.77 -54.11 2.31
CA SER A 352 -50.17 -55.00 3.40
C SER A 352 -51.50 -54.56 4.06
N HIS A 353 -51.87 -53.28 3.94
CA HIS A 353 -53.03 -52.69 4.59
C HIS A 353 -53.81 -51.83 3.59
N PRO A 354 -54.81 -52.34 2.88
CA PRO A 354 -55.55 -51.59 1.83
C PRO A 354 -56.19 -50.32 2.32
N GLY A 355 -56.65 -50.25 3.56
CA GLY A 355 -57.19 -49.02 4.17
C GLY A 355 -56.17 -47.89 4.37
N PHE A 356 -54.87 -48.18 4.26
CA PHE A 356 -53.76 -47.22 4.40
C PHE A 356 -53.32 -46.62 3.06
N ALA A 357 -53.83 -47.12 1.94
CA ALA A 357 -53.34 -46.75 0.60
C ALA A 357 -53.41 -45.23 0.31
N GLY A 358 -54.49 -44.55 0.70
CA GLY A 358 -54.62 -43.10 0.51
C GLY A 358 -53.61 -42.29 1.32
N VAL A 359 -53.44 -42.65 2.61
CA VAL A 359 -52.48 -41.99 3.48
C VAL A 359 -51.03 -42.23 2.99
N ALA A 360 -50.76 -43.43 2.50
CA ALA A 360 -49.44 -43.79 1.94
C ALA A 360 -49.12 -42.99 0.68
N SER A 361 -50.08 -42.73 -0.20
CA SER A 361 -49.90 -41.86 -1.36
C SER A 361 -49.52 -40.44 -0.93
N ASP A 362 -50.32 -39.86 -0.03
CA ASP A 362 -50.06 -38.49 0.48
C ASP A 362 -48.67 -38.37 1.12
N LEU A 363 -48.25 -39.36 1.88
CA LEU A 363 -46.91 -39.34 2.49
C LEU A 363 -45.77 -39.44 1.46
N ARG A 364 -45.91 -40.26 0.42
CA ARG A 364 -44.92 -40.37 -0.64
C ARG A 364 -44.81 -39.08 -1.45
N ASP A 365 -45.92 -38.44 -1.76
CA ASP A 365 -45.96 -37.17 -2.50
C ASP A 365 -45.20 -36.08 -1.71
N ARG A 366 -45.38 -36.02 -0.38
CA ARG A 366 -44.64 -35.12 0.51
C ARG A 366 -43.14 -35.40 0.56
N ILE A 367 -42.76 -36.68 0.63
CA ILE A 367 -41.33 -37.06 0.59
C ILE A 367 -40.70 -36.68 -0.74
N THR A 368 -41.47 -36.80 -1.84
CA THR A 368 -40.99 -36.38 -3.16
C THR A 368 -40.81 -34.86 -3.22
N ALA A 369 -41.74 -34.07 -2.65
CA ALA A 369 -41.62 -32.62 -2.54
C ALA A 369 -40.39 -32.21 -1.69
N LEU A 370 -40.15 -32.89 -0.57
CA LEU A 370 -38.94 -32.69 0.26
C LEU A 370 -37.67 -33.02 -0.51
N GLY A 371 -37.66 -34.09 -1.30
CA GLY A 371 -36.53 -34.45 -2.15
C GLY A 371 -36.19 -33.36 -3.17
N ARG A 372 -37.21 -32.79 -3.82
CA ARG A 372 -37.08 -31.68 -4.77
C ARG A 372 -36.51 -30.43 -4.10
N ALA A 373 -37.03 -30.05 -2.92
CA ALA A 373 -36.53 -28.90 -2.15
C ALA A 373 -35.08 -29.07 -1.75
N HIS A 374 -34.70 -30.28 -1.30
CA HIS A 374 -33.31 -30.59 -0.94
C HIS A 374 -32.36 -30.49 -2.15
N ASP A 375 -32.81 -30.95 -3.34
CA ASP A 375 -32.02 -30.86 -4.57
C ASP A 375 -31.88 -29.43 -5.06
N PHE A 376 -32.89 -28.59 -4.84
CA PHE A 376 -32.91 -27.20 -5.25
C PHE A 376 -31.83 -26.39 -4.54
N VAL A 377 -31.59 -26.61 -3.25
CA VAL A 377 -30.68 -25.80 -2.40
C VAL A 377 -29.27 -26.38 -2.35
N ARG A 378 -28.97 -27.42 -3.08
CA ARG A 378 -27.65 -28.05 -3.07
C ARG A 378 -26.56 -27.08 -3.49
N PRO A 379 -25.44 -27.00 -2.74
CA PRO A 379 -24.26 -26.26 -3.21
C PRO A 379 -23.78 -26.84 -4.54
N HIS A 380 -23.77 -26.03 -5.58
CA HIS A 380 -23.28 -26.45 -6.89
C HIS A 380 -21.77 -26.27 -6.96
N SER A 381 -21.06 -27.25 -7.55
CA SER A 381 -19.64 -27.08 -7.86
C SER A 381 -19.46 -26.05 -8.98
N PRO A 382 -18.27 -25.43 -9.10
CA PRO A 382 -17.94 -24.53 -10.22
C PRO A 382 -18.13 -25.17 -11.59
N GLN A 383 -18.17 -26.52 -11.64
CA GLN A 383 -18.39 -27.31 -12.87
C GLN A 383 -19.87 -27.57 -13.17
N SER A 384 -20.76 -27.49 -12.17
CA SER A 384 -22.20 -27.55 -12.33
C SER A 384 -22.80 -26.15 -12.08
N LYS A 385 -22.62 -25.22 -13.02
CA LYS A 385 -23.23 -23.88 -12.92
C LYS A 385 -24.75 -24.03 -12.83
N PRO A 386 -25.41 -23.44 -11.79
CA PRO A 386 -26.84 -23.41 -11.72
C PRO A 386 -27.42 -22.65 -12.93
N LYS A 387 -28.53 -23.13 -13.46
CA LYS A 387 -29.36 -22.28 -14.33
C LYS A 387 -29.73 -21.05 -13.49
N ALA A 388 -29.71 -19.87 -14.05
CA ALA A 388 -29.85 -18.55 -13.40
C ALA A 388 -31.12 -18.35 -12.51
N ARG A 389 -31.83 -19.40 -12.12
CA ARG A 389 -33.07 -19.41 -11.31
C ARG A 389 -33.01 -20.30 -10.06
N GLN A 390 -31.84 -20.89 -9.73
CA GLN A 390 -31.81 -21.96 -8.71
C GLN A 390 -31.72 -21.50 -7.26
N ASP A 391 -31.47 -20.22 -6.99
CA ASP A 391 -31.38 -19.68 -5.63
C ASP A 391 -32.54 -18.73 -5.30
N SER A 392 -33.70 -18.86 -6.00
CA SER A 392 -34.81 -17.93 -5.90
C SER A 392 -36.12 -18.63 -5.62
N LEU A 393 -37.05 -17.90 -5.01
CA LEU A 393 -38.41 -18.42 -4.72
C LEU A 393 -39.14 -18.83 -6.00
N HIS A 394 -39.06 -18.03 -7.06
CA HIS A 394 -39.69 -18.34 -8.34
C HIS A 394 -39.10 -19.61 -8.97
N GLY A 395 -37.81 -19.85 -8.81
CA GLY A 395 -37.13 -21.06 -9.23
C GLY A 395 -37.66 -22.31 -8.50
N LEU A 396 -37.65 -22.24 -7.14
CA LEU A 396 -38.18 -23.31 -6.29
C LEU A 396 -39.64 -23.66 -6.62
N LEU A 397 -40.48 -22.63 -6.74
CA LEU A 397 -41.91 -22.80 -7.07
C LEU A 397 -42.13 -23.35 -8.48
N GLY A 398 -41.27 -22.95 -9.45
CA GLY A 398 -41.29 -23.49 -10.81
C GLY A 398 -41.09 -25.01 -10.86
N ASP A 399 -40.08 -25.50 -10.09
CA ASP A 399 -39.80 -26.94 -9.98
C ASP A 399 -40.89 -27.69 -9.21
N LEU A 400 -41.44 -27.05 -8.16
CA LEU A 400 -42.48 -27.67 -7.33
C LEU A 400 -43.82 -27.82 -8.06
N PHE A 401 -44.17 -26.82 -8.88
CA PHE A 401 -45.45 -26.80 -9.60
C PHE A 401 -45.41 -27.50 -10.97
N GLU A 402 -44.25 -28.03 -11.39
CA GLU A 402 -44.09 -28.78 -12.64
C GLU A 402 -45.19 -29.83 -12.87
N PRO A 403 -45.61 -30.67 -11.86
CA PRO A 403 -46.67 -31.64 -12.05
C PRO A 403 -48.07 -31.06 -12.31
N TYR A 404 -48.26 -29.77 -11.98
CA TYR A 404 -49.54 -29.06 -12.10
C TYR A 404 -49.56 -28.10 -13.30
N ARG A 405 -48.51 -28.09 -14.15
CA ARG A 405 -48.51 -27.34 -15.40
C ARG A 405 -49.58 -27.93 -16.33
N GLY A 406 -50.48 -27.06 -16.78
CA GLY A 406 -51.37 -27.37 -17.90
C GLY A 406 -50.63 -27.38 -19.24
N ASP A 407 -51.34 -27.25 -20.36
CA ASP A 407 -50.74 -26.99 -21.66
C ASP A 407 -49.87 -25.75 -21.64
N GLU A 408 -48.77 -25.70 -22.44
CA GLU A 408 -47.82 -24.59 -22.49
C GLU A 408 -48.49 -23.23 -22.69
N ASP A 409 -49.61 -23.19 -23.42
CA ASP A 409 -50.39 -21.97 -23.69
C ASP A 409 -51.35 -21.54 -22.54
N ARG A 410 -51.54 -22.37 -21.50
CA ARG A 410 -52.42 -22.08 -20.35
C ARG A 410 -51.85 -22.64 -19.05
N PRO A 411 -50.90 -21.94 -18.43
CA PRO A 411 -50.39 -22.38 -17.14
C PRO A 411 -51.52 -22.33 -16.09
N ARG A 412 -51.71 -23.46 -15.37
CA ARG A 412 -52.73 -23.60 -14.35
C ARG A 412 -52.36 -22.98 -13.01
N ILE A 413 -51.04 -22.82 -12.76
CA ILE A 413 -50.49 -22.05 -11.61
C ILE A 413 -49.57 -20.97 -12.18
N VAL A 414 -49.88 -19.72 -11.87
CA VAL A 414 -49.12 -18.55 -12.31
C VAL A 414 -48.49 -17.89 -11.11
N VAL A 415 -47.13 -17.77 -11.12
CA VAL A 415 -46.37 -17.08 -10.09
C VAL A 415 -45.92 -15.72 -10.62
N THR A 416 -46.22 -14.65 -9.86
CA THR A 416 -45.93 -13.27 -10.24
C THR A 416 -45.37 -12.47 -9.07
N GLY A 417 -44.79 -11.30 -9.36
CA GLY A 417 -44.31 -10.34 -8.34
C GLY A 417 -42.82 -10.44 -8.07
N HIS A 418 -42.41 -10.11 -6.84
CA HIS A 418 -41.02 -10.05 -6.46
C HIS A 418 -40.41 -11.45 -6.32
N ASP A 419 -39.24 -11.64 -6.88
CA ASP A 419 -38.44 -12.83 -6.62
C ASP A 419 -37.50 -12.58 -5.42
N VAL A 420 -37.45 -13.51 -4.47
CA VAL A 420 -36.64 -13.42 -3.27
C VAL A 420 -35.68 -14.60 -3.18
N PRO A 421 -34.44 -14.40 -2.69
CA PRO A 421 -33.48 -15.50 -2.53
C PRO A 421 -34.00 -16.51 -1.50
N VAL A 422 -33.73 -17.81 -1.74
CA VAL A 422 -34.15 -18.94 -0.88
C VAL A 422 -32.89 -19.71 -0.48
N ASP A 423 -32.71 -19.97 0.81
CA ASP A 423 -31.64 -20.79 1.32
C ASP A 423 -32.09 -22.21 1.76
N ASP A 424 -31.16 -23.01 2.28
CA ASP A 424 -31.35 -24.40 2.73
C ASP A 424 -32.37 -24.54 3.88
N ARG A 425 -32.59 -23.51 4.68
CA ARG A 425 -33.53 -23.51 5.80
C ARG A 425 -34.96 -23.23 5.33
N SER A 426 -35.09 -22.32 4.38
CA SER A 426 -36.40 -21.85 3.90
C SER A 426 -36.97 -22.73 2.81
N ALA A 427 -36.12 -23.38 1.99
CA ALA A 427 -36.60 -24.20 0.87
C ALA A 427 -37.51 -25.35 1.32
N THR A 428 -37.14 -26.09 2.37
CA THR A 428 -37.93 -27.22 2.87
C THR A 428 -39.32 -26.80 3.38
N PRO A 429 -39.45 -25.81 4.30
CA PRO A 429 -40.76 -25.35 4.75
C PRO A 429 -41.58 -24.73 3.62
N LEU A 430 -40.97 -23.98 2.69
CA LEU A 430 -41.68 -23.42 1.53
C LEU A 430 -42.21 -24.53 0.60
N ALA A 431 -41.37 -25.54 0.32
CA ALA A 431 -41.79 -26.66 -0.52
C ALA A 431 -42.93 -27.44 0.08
N LEU A 432 -42.90 -27.75 1.38
CA LEU A 432 -44.04 -28.43 2.05
C LEU A 432 -45.29 -27.58 2.03
N LEU A 433 -45.21 -26.31 2.33
CA LEU A 433 -46.30 -25.36 2.34
C LEU A 433 -47.01 -25.30 0.98
N PHE A 434 -46.23 -25.03 -0.09
CA PHE A 434 -46.80 -24.88 -1.42
C PHE A 434 -47.20 -26.21 -2.05
N HIS A 435 -46.55 -27.32 -1.70
CA HIS A 435 -46.99 -28.66 -2.08
C HIS A 435 -48.37 -28.95 -1.51
N GLU A 436 -48.60 -28.66 -0.22
CA GLU A 436 -49.91 -28.88 0.40
C GLU A 436 -51.01 -27.99 -0.22
N LEU A 437 -50.70 -26.70 -0.49
CA LEU A 437 -51.65 -25.81 -1.15
C LEU A 437 -52.00 -26.31 -2.57
N ALA A 438 -50.99 -26.68 -3.37
CA ALA A 438 -51.18 -27.19 -4.73
C ALA A 438 -51.94 -28.53 -4.74
N THR A 439 -51.60 -29.44 -3.82
CA THR A 439 -52.30 -30.74 -3.68
C THR A 439 -53.75 -30.55 -3.27
N ASN A 440 -54.04 -29.64 -2.32
CA ASN A 440 -55.40 -29.32 -1.92
C ASN A 440 -56.20 -28.69 -3.07
N ALA A 441 -55.59 -27.76 -3.81
CA ALA A 441 -56.20 -27.19 -4.99
C ALA A 441 -56.51 -28.25 -6.06
N ALA A 442 -55.64 -29.24 -6.24
CA ALA A 442 -55.83 -30.35 -7.19
C ALA A 442 -56.87 -31.37 -6.74
N LYS A 443 -57.01 -31.62 -5.43
CA LYS A 443 -57.95 -32.61 -4.89
C LYS A 443 -59.37 -32.02 -4.66
N TYR A 444 -59.42 -30.79 -4.19
CA TYR A 444 -60.65 -30.20 -3.66
C TYR A 444 -60.95 -28.80 -4.20
N GLY A 445 -59.94 -28.09 -4.69
CA GLY A 445 -60.03 -26.68 -5.09
C GLY A 445 -59.98 -26.44 -6.59
N ALA A 446 -59.48 -25.30 -7.02
CA ALA A 446 -59.52 -24.83 -8.40
C ALA A 446 -58.88 -25.80 -9.40
N LEU A 447 -57.78 -26.45 -9.04
CA LEU A 447 -57.08 -27.36 -9.95
C LEU A 447 -57.79 -28.72 -10.13
N SER A 448 -58.91 -29.01 -9.42
CA SER A 448 -59.66 -30.22 -9.59
C SER A 448 -60.55 -30.23 -10.88
N VAL A 449 -60.77 -29.09 -11.50
CA VAL A 449 -61.50 -28.92 -12.78
C VAL A 449 -60.60 -28.29 -13.84
N LEU A 450 -60.84 -28.54 -15.10
CA LEU A 450 -60.02 -28.10 -16.23
C LEU A 450 -59.92 -26.56 -16.39
N THR A 451 -60.96 -25.84 -15.97
CA THR A 451 -61.05 -24.37 -16.08
C THR A 451 -60.43 -23.61 -14.93
N GLY A 452 -60.14 -24.32 -13.84
CA GLY A 452 -59.63 -23.68 -12.63
C GLY A 452 -58.15 -23.31 -12.71
N GLN A 453 -57.83 -22.21 -12.07
CA GLN A 453 -56.51 -21.60 -12.04
C GLN A 453 -56.12 -21.17 -10.62
N VAL A 454 -54.82 -21.05 -10.41
CA VAL A 454 -54.20 -20.51 -9.19
C VAL A 454 -53.28 -19.38 -9.56
N ALA A 455 -53.44 -18.25 -8.89
CA ALA A 455 -52.48 -17.14 -8.94
C ALA A 455 -51.73 -17.04 -7.62
N LEU A 456 -50.40 -17.08 -7.67
CA LEU A 456 -49.52 -16.80 -6.53
C LEU A 456 -48.78 -15.49 -6.79
N THR A 457 -49.12 -14.49 -5.99
CA THR A 457 -48.46 -13.19 -6.07
C THR A 457 -47.50 -12.99 -4.88
N VAL A 458 -46.25 -12.69 -5.18
CA VAL A 458 -45.24 -12.38 -4.18
C VAL A 458 -45.02 -10.87 -4.08
N ARG A 459 -45.26 -10.29 -2.91
CA ARG A 459 -45.01 -8.88 -2.63
C ARG A 459 -43.97 -8.74 -1.52
N ARG A 460 -43.04 -7.83 -1.72
CA ARG A 460 -42.09 -7.44 -0.69
C ARG A 460 -42.39 -6.02 -0.25
N ASP A 461 -42.57 -5.83 1.06
CA ASP A 461 -42.77 -4.53 1.69
C ASP A 461 -41.79 -4.41 2.86
N GLY A 462 -40.72 -3.67 2.65
CA GLY A 462 -39.62 -3.56 3.59
C GLY A 462 -38.99 -4.93 3.95
N ASP A 463 -39.10 -5.30 5.23
CA ASP A 463 -38.57 -6.55 5.78
C ASP A 463 -39.60 -7.69 5.81
N MET A 464 -40.75 -7.51 5.20
CA MET A 464 -41.80 -8.52 5.13
C MET A 464 -42.03 -8.96 3.68
N VAL A 465 -42.33 -10.24 3.50
CA VAL A 465 -42.76 -10.86 2.24
C VAL A 465 -44.16 -11.40 2.43
N THR A 466 -45.08 -10.94 1.58
CA THR A 466 -46.43 -11.43 1.53
C THR A 466 -46.62 -12.34 0.32
N LEU A 467 -47.03 -13.56 0.56
CA LEU A 467 -47.34 -14.58 -0.43
C LEU A 467 -48.84 -14.70 -0.49
N HIS A 468 -49.42 -14.30 -1.62
CA HIS A 468 -50.88 -14.30 -1.81
C HIS A 468 -51.26 -15.39 -2.82
N TRP A 469 -51.84 -16.48 -2.33
CA TRP A 469 -52.36 -17.61 -3.09
C TRP A 469 -53.83 -17.41 -3.32
N GLN A 470 -54.30 -17.41 -4.55
CA GLN A 470 -55.69 -17.23 -4.91
C GLN A 470 -56.11 -18.30 -5.90
N GLU A 471 -57.13 -19.08 -5.52
CA GLU A 471 -57.80 -20.04 -6.37
C GLU A 471 -58.99 -19.39 -7.07
N SER A 472 -59.25 -19.75 -8.32
CA SER A 472 -60.35 -19.24 -9.10
C SER A 472 -60.88 -20.27 -10.14
N GLY A 473 -62.12 -20.20 -10.52
CA GLY A 473 -62.74 -21.08 -11.52
C GLY A 473 -62.86 -22.54 -11.09
N GLY A 474 -62.77 -22.81 -9.81
CA GLY A 474 -62.96 -24.12 -9.19
C GLY A 474 -64.46 -24.46 -8.92
N PRO A 475 -64.71 -25.57 -8.19
CA PRO A 475 -66.06 -25.91 -7.71
C PRO A 475 -66.52 -24.83 -6.72
N GLU A 476 -67.83 -24.48 -6.81
CA GLU A 476 -68.45 -23.54 -5.86
C GLU A 476 -68.40 -24.10 -4.43
N LEU A 477 -67.93 -23.31 -3.50
CA LEU A 477 -67.85 -23.64 -2.09
C LEU A 477 -69.18 -23.32 -1.43
N ASN A 478 -70.00 -24.36 -1.21
CA ASN A 478 -71.35 -24.23 -0.62
C ASN A 478 -71.36 -24.32 0.91
N ALA A 479 -70.22 -24.76 1.53
CA ALA A 479 -70.02 -24.81 2.98
C ALA A 479 -68.55 -24.72 3.35
N LEU A 480 -68.29 -24.18 4.54
CA LEU A 480 -66.91 -24.19 5.11
C LEU A 480 -66.55 -25.64 5.45
N PRO A 481 -65.25 -26.04 5.27
CA PRO A 481 -64.79 -27.37 5.67
C PRO A 481 -64.90 -27.58 7.17
N ASP A 482 -65.68 -28.63 7.56
CA ASP A 482 -65.95 -28.95 8.99
C ASP A 482 -64.71 -29.43 9.78
N ARG A 483 -63.63 -29.79 9.13
CA ARG A 483 -62.36 -30.29 9.78
C ARG A 483 -61.12 -29.74 9.11
N THR A 484 -60.20 -29.29 9.97
CA THR A 484 -58.85 -29.02 9.54
C THR A 484 -58.07 -30.33 9.38
N GLY A 485 -57.76 -30.69 8.13
CA GLY A 485 -56.98 -31.89 7.80
C GLY A 485 -55.49 -31.72 8.15
N PHE A 486 -54.75 -32.81 8.09
CA PHE A 486 -53.30 -32.83 8.35
C PHE A 486 -52.52 -31.85 7.46
N GLY A 487 -52.91 -31.65 6.19
CA GLY A 487 -52.30 -30.67 5.29
C GLY A 487 -52.40 -29.23 5.79
N SER A 488 -53.56 -28.85 6.38
CA SER A 488 -53.76 -27.53 6.98
C SER A 488 -52.84 -27.30 8.18
N GLN A 489 -52.57 -28.34 8.98
CA GLN A 489 -51.63 -28.28 10.11
C GLN A 489 -50.20 -28.15 9.61
N LEU A 490 -49.84 -28.79 8.50
CA LEU A 490 -48.51 -28.71 7.92
C LEU A 490 -48.21 -27.32 7.32
N VAL A 491 -49.21 -26.71 6.67
CA VAL A 491 -49.11 -25.31 6.20
C VAL A 491 -48.86 -24.36 7.38
N GLU A 492 -49.60 -24.56 8.50
CA GLU A 492 -49.46 -23.77 9.71
C GLU A 492 -48.06 -23.97 10.35
N LEU A 493 -47.61 -25.24 10.44
CA LEU A 493 -46.28 -25.58 10.98
C LEU A 493 -45.15 -24.92 10.14
N SER A 494 -45.26 -25.01 8.82
CA SER A 494 -44.24 -24.46 7.91
C SER A 494 -44.22 -22.93 7.95
N ALA A 495 -45.37 -22.27 7.80
CA ALA A 495 -45.44 -20.82 7.73
C ALA A 495 -45.18 -20.15 9.10
N VAL A 496 -45.78 -20.66 10.17
CA VAL A 496 -45.73 -19.98 11.48
C VAL A 496 -44.54 -20.44 12.29
N ARG A 497 -44.33 -21.78 12.47
CA ARG A 497 -43.29 -22.26 13.37
C ARG A 497 -41.89 -22.29 12.72
N GLN A 498 -41.81 -22.64 11.42
CA GLN A 498 -40.51 -22.77 10.76
C GLN A 498 -40.05 -21.46 10.09
N LEU A 499 -40.97 -20.72 9.46
CA LEU A 499 -40.67 -19.45 8.80
C LEU A 499 -40.94 -18.21 9.67
N GLY A 500 -41.54 -18.39 10.87
CA GLY A 500 -41.83 -17.29 11.79
C GLY A 500 -42.84 -16.28 11.29
N GLY A 501 -43.73 -16.71 10.39
CA GLY A 501 -44.72 -15.88 9.73
C GLY A 501 -46.13 -16.05 10.29
N ALA A 502 -47.10 -15.59 9.54
CA ALA A 502 -48.55 -15.73 9.82
C ALA A 502 -49.27 -16.23 8.60
N VAL A 503 -50.37 -16.99 8.81
CA VAL A 503 -51.22 -17.52 7.75
C VAL A 503 -52.65 -17.09 8.00
N ARG A 504 -53.32 -16.55 6.98
CA ARG A 504 -54.75 -16.25 6.97
C ARG A 504 -55.38 -16.96 5.79
N ARG A 505 -56.53 -17.63 6.02
CA ARG A 505 -57.34 -18.30 4.99
C ARG A 505 -58.68 -17.60 4.91
N ASP A 506 -59.12 -17.31 3.69
CA ASP A 506 -60.40 -16.73 3.37
C ASP A 506 -61.09 -17.63 2.33
N TRP A 507 -62.20 -18.24 2.72
CA TRP A 507 -62.98 -19.14 1.88
C TRP A 507 -64.04 -18.33 1.16
N GLN A 508 -63.81 -18.04 -0.10
CA GLN A 508 -64.69 -17.28 -0.96
C GLN A 508 -65.53 -18.25 -1.82
N ARG A 509 -66.63 -17.75 -2.34
CA ARG A 509 -67.51 -18.57 -3.18
C ARG A 509 -66.84 -19.13 -4.42
N ASP A 510 -65.89 -18.36 -4.98
CA ASP A 510 -65.15 -18.66 -6.20
C ASP A 510 -63.85 -19.44 -5.98
N GLY A 511 -63.44 -19.68 -4.71
CA GLY A 511 -62.25 -20.41 -4.35
C GLY A 511 -61.60 -19.96 -3.05
N LEU A 512 -60.50 -20.60 -2.68
CA LEU A 512 -59.70 -20.32 -1.47
C LEU A 512 -58.69 -19.22 -1.73
N VAL A 513 -58.62 -18.25 -0.83
CA VAL A 513 -57.54 -17.25 -0.74
C VAL A 513 -56.72 -17.52 0.51
N VAL A 514 -55.38 -17.64 0.33
CA VAL A 514 -54.43 -17.78 1.45
C VAL A 514 -53.41 -16.65 1.39
N THR A 515 -53.36 -15.90 2.46
CA THR A 515 -52.31 -14.87 2.63
C THR A 515 -51.34 -15.34 3.69
N ILE A 516 -50.04 -15.36 3.32
CA ILE A 516 -48.96 -15.79 4.17
C ILE A 516 -47.95 -14.62 4.26
N GLU A 517 -47.71 -14.16 5.46
CA GLU A 517 -46.76 -13.08 5.74
C GLU A 517 -45.56 -13.67 6.45
N VAL A 518 -44.35 -13.49 5.88
CA VAL A 518 -43.09 -14.07 6.38
C VAL A 518 -42.03 -13.00 6.42
N PRO A 519 -41.24 -12.91 7.49
CA PRO A 519 -40.06 -12.01 7.51
C PRO A 519 -39.08 -12.35 6.39
N LEU A 520 -38.58 -11.33 5.69
CA LEU A 520 -37.60 -11.52 4.62
C LEU A 520 -36.33 -12.28 5.10
N ALA A 521 -35.92 -12.06 6.35
CA ALA A 521 -34.79 -12.76 6.97
C ALA A 521 -35.00 -14.27 7.13
N ALA A 522 -36.24 -14.78 7.02
CA ALA A 522 -36.54 -16.21 7.04
C ALA A 522 -36.30 -16.90 5.67
N PHE A 523 -36.17 -16.15 4.58
CA PHE A 523 -35.91 -16.70 3.24
C PHE A 523 -34.44 -16.97 2.97
N SER A 524 -33.56 -16.06 3.43
CA SER A 524 -32.11 -16.25 3.28
C SER A 524 -31.35 -15.49 4.35
N ARG A 525 -30.17 -16.00 4.74
CA ARG A 525 -29.24 -15.26 5.58
C ARG A 525 -28.71 -14.05 4.80
N ALA A 526 -28.61 -12.90 5.48
CA ALA A 526 -27.88 -11.77 4.92
C ALA A 526 -26.45 -12.21 4.54
N PRO A 527 -25.93 -11.84 3.35
CA PRO A 527 -24.54 -12.14 3.01
C PRO A 527 -23.63 -11.48 4.04
N GLY A 528 -22.94 -12.28 4.85
CA GLY A 528 -22.01 -11.81 5.90
C GLY A 528 -22.28 -12.26 7.34
N ALA A 529 -23.41 -12.90 7.65
CA ALA A 529 -23.64 -13.51 8.95
C ALA A 529 -23.06 -14.93 9.01
N GLY A 530 -21.75 -15.05 9.03
CA GLY A 530 -21.06 -16.30 9.34
C GLY A 530 -21.21 -16.66 10.83
N PRO A 531 -21.11 -17.94 11.24
CA PRO A 531 -21.33 -18.41 12.61
C PRO A 531 -20.21 -18.06 13.60
N TYR A 532 -19.28 -17.17 13.25
CA TYR A 532 -18.21 -16.72 14.14
C TYR A 532 -18.20 -15.18 14.21
N ARG A 533 -18.72 -14.63 15.28
CA ARG A 533 -18.22 -13.47 15.97
C ARG A 533 -17.39 -13.94 17.15
#